data_f456e0c81cf0958c757182827f71fc21
#
_entry.id   f456e0c81cf0958c757182827f71fc21
#
_cell.length_a   1.000
_cell.length_b   1.000
_cell.length_c   1.000
_cell.angle_alpha   90.00
_cell.angle_beta   90.00
_cell.angle_gamma   90.00
#
_symmetry.space_group_name_H-M   'P 1'
#
loop_
_entity.id
_entity.type
_entity.pdbx_description
1 polymer ?
#
loop_
_entity_poly.entity_id
_entity_poly.type
_entity_poly.pdbx_seq_one_letter_code
_entity_poly.pdbx_strand_id
1 'polypeptide(L)'
;MRKTKKKIMIITFTIVGLLLLILVIGKINLSIKFGNQVKELFAQSKSIADQRFYKNQLDSLPEPVQRYFNHILKDGQPFISYARIKHEGQFKADLKKGWMNIKGEQYATTKKPGFIWKGTTTMFVARDMYISNHGRLIVSLFSVYNIVDAKGKEKYDIGEILRWLGESILYPTNFLPGERLQWFPIDSNTATLTFNYNGLSLFFKITVNEIGEITEMETKRYKEEDNLETWVIKAANYRELNNVIIPTAFDVLWRLDKGDFSYAKFNITEIEYNKPQIF
;
A
#
# COMPACT_ATOMS: atom_id res chain seq x y z
N MET A 1 51.03 -1.70 -30.31
CA MET A 1 49.67 -1.16 -30.35
C MET A 1 48.53 -2.21 -30.41
N ARG A 2 48.52 -3.17 -31.33
CA ARG A 2 47.41 -4.16 -31.48
C ARG A 2 47.25 -5.10 -30.26
N LYS A 3 48.32 -5.59 -29.62
CA LYS A 3 48.25 -6.43 -28.39
C LYS A 3 47.75 -5.68 -27.18
N THR A 4 48.09 -4.41 -27.01
CA THR A 4 47.63 -3.56 -25.90
C THR A 4 46.13 -3.28 -26.01
N LYS A 5 45.63 -2.96 -27.21
CA LYS A 5 44.18 -2.76 -27.48
C LYS A 5 43.39 -4.03 -27.16
N LYS A 6 43.89 -5.24 -27.53
CA LYS A 6 43.25 -6.50 -27.22
C LYS A 6 43.17 -6.78 -25.71
N LYS A 7 44.24 -6.47 -24.96
CA LYS A 7 44.24 -6.60 -23.48
C LYS A 7 43.21 -5.64 -22.83
N ILE A 8 43.20 -4.38 -23.22
CA ILE A 8 42.25 -3.40 -22.72
C ILE A 8 40.82 -3.86 -22.99
N MET A 9 40.53 -4.32 -24.19
CA MET A 9 39.20 -4.83 -24.56
C MET A 9 38.77 -6.02 -23.67
N ILE A 10 39.67 -7.00 -23.44
CA ILE A 10 39.39 -8.14 -22.56
C ILE A 10 39.08 -7.65 -21.14
N ILE A 11 39.90 -6.78 -20.57
CA ILE A 11 39.69 -6.21 -19.23
C ILE A 11 38.35 -5.52 -19.14
N THR A 12 38.00 -4.68 -20.14
CA THR A 12 36.72 -3.98 -20.18
C THR A 12 35.54 -4.95 -20.18
N PHE A 13 35.58 -5.98 -21.06
CA PHE A 13 34.51 -7.00 -21.09
C PHE A 13 34.40 -7.80 -19.78
N THR A 14 35.55 -8.10 -19.15
CA THR A 14 35.54 -8.79 -17.84
C THR A 14 34.89 -7.92 -16.76
N ILE A 15 35.23 -6.62 -16.68
CA ILE A 15 34.64 -5.69 -15.73
C ILE A 15 33.11 -5.56 -15.96
N VAL A 16 32.71 -5.37 -17.21
CA VAL A 16 31.25 -5.29 -17.55
C VAL A 16 30.55 -6.58 -17.20
N GLY A 17 31.14 -7.73 -17.50
CA GLY A 17 30.59 -9.05 -17.14
C GLY A 17 30.41 -9.22 -15.62
N LEU A 18 31.40 -8.80 -14.82
CA LEU A 18 31.32 -8.83 -13.35
C LEU A 18 30.23 -7.88 -12.81
N LEU A 19 30.12 -6.69 -13.38
CA LEU A 19 29.04 -5.75 -12.98
C LEU A 19 27.66 -6.31 -13.27
N LEU A 20 27.46 -6.90 -14.45
CA LEU A 20 26.20 -7.55 -14.80
C LEU A 20 25.88 -8.72 -13.86
N LEU A 21 26.89 -9.52 -13.50
CA LEU A 21 26.72 -10.62 -12.55
C LEU A 21 26.28 -10.13 -11.17
N ILE A 22 26.89 -9.05 -10.67
CA ILE A 22 26.50 -8.42 -9.39
C ILE A 22 25.04 -7.97 -9.43
N LEU A 23 24.59 -7.35 -10.53
CA LEU A 23 23.19 -6.91 -10.69
C LEU A 23 22.22 -8.09 -10.70
N VAL A 24 22.56 -9.20 -11.37
CA VAL A 24 21.74 -10.41 -11.40
C VAL A 24 21.64 -11.03 -10.01
N ILE A 25 22.76 -11.21 -9.33
CA ILE A 25 22.79 -11.74 -7.95
C ILE A 25 21.98 -10.83 -7.02
N GLY A 26 22.12 -9.51 -7.14
CA GLY A 26 21.35 -8.55 -6.36
C GLY A 26 19.83 -8.72 -6.53
N LYS A 27 19.36 -8.85 -7.78
CA LYS A 27 17.96 -9.11 -8.09
C LYS A 27 17.44 -10.42 -7.50
N ILE A 28 18.22 -11.50 -7.63
CA ILE A 28 17.85 -12.82 -7.08
C ILE A 28 17.75 -12.74 -5.55
N ASN A 29 18.75 -12.18 -4.88
CA ASN A 29 18.76 -12.03 -3.42
C ASN A 29 17.57 -11.19 -2.93
N LEU A 30 17.28 -10.08 -3.62
CA LEU A 30 16.14 -9.22 -3.26
C LEU A 30 14.82 -9.96 -3.44
N SER A 31 14.66 -10.73 -4.53
CA SER A 31 13.47 -11.55 -4.78
C SER A 31 13.27 -12.61 -3.69
N ILE A 32 14.34 -13.31 -3.29
CA ILE A 32 14.27 -14.30 -2.20
C ILE A 32 13.89 -13.63 -0.87
N LYS A 33 14.54 -12.50 -0.52
CA LYS A 33 14.21 -11.74 0.69
C LYS A 33 12.76 -11.28 0.70
N PHE A 34 12.28 -10.72 -0.41
CA PHE A 34 10.90 -10.29 -0.55
C PHE A 34 9.94 -11.46 -0.39
N GLY A 35 10.18 -12.59 -1.05
CA GLY A 35 9.37 -13.79 -0.93
C GLY A 35 9.31 -14.34 0.51
N ASN A 36 10.42 -14.32 1.24
CA ASN A 36 10.45 -14.73 2.65
C ASN A 36 9.65 -13.76 3.54
N GLN A 37 9.73 -12.45 3.29
CA GLN A 37 8.92 -11.45 4.01
C GLN A 37 7.43 -11.59 3.74
N VAL A 38 7.02 -11.93 2.50
CA VAL A 38 5.61 -12.22 2.18
C VAL A 38 5.13 -13.47 2.92
N LYS A 39 5.94 -14.53 2.98
CA LYS A 39 5.62 -15.74 3.75
C LYS A 39 5.49 -15.44 5.24
N GLU A 40 6.39 -14.65 5.79
CA GLU A 40 6.35 -14.19 7.18
C GLU A 40 5.06 -13.40 7.47
N LEU A 41 4.70 -12.45 6.60
CA LEU A 41 3.46 -11.69 6.71
C LEU A 41 2.24 -12.60 6.79
N PHE A 42 2.10 -13.54 5.87
CA PHE A 42 0.95 -14.44 5.84
C PHE A 42 0.92 -15.42 7.02
N ALA A 43 2.07 -15.91 7.47
CA ALA A 43 2.18 -16.81 8.61
C ALA A 43 1.71 -16.17 9.95
N GLN A 44 1.75 -14.83 10.04
CA GLN A 44 1.34 -14.10 11.23
C GLN A 44 -0.16 -13.81 11.31
N SER A 45 -0.92 -14.07 10.25
CA SER A 45 -2.36 -13.79 10.19
C SER A 45 -3.15 -15.07 9.94
N LYS A 46 -4.36 -15.12 10.53
CA LYS A 46 -5.28 -16.23 10.32
C LYS A 46 -6.35 -15.85 9.30
N SER A 47 -6.84 -16.83 8.55
CA SER A 47 -8.01 -16.64 7.71
C SER A 47 -9.26 -16.35 8.54
N ILE A 48 -10.05 -15.41 8.07
CA ILE A 48 -11.40 -15.10 8.53
C ILE A 48 -12.41 -15.19 7.38
N ALA A 49 -12.03 -15.85 6.28
CA ALA A 49 -12.87 -15.99 5.09
C ALA A 49 -14.13 -16.84 5.29
N ASP A 50 -14.24 -17.53 6.42
CA ASP A 50 -15.46 -18.24 6.84
C ASP A 50 -16.54 -17.27 7.35
N GLN A 51 -16.15 -16.09 7.81
CA GLN A 51 -17.07 -15.03 8.21
C GLN A 51 -17.72 -14.42 6.97
N ARG A 52 -18.99 -14.01 7.11
CA ARG A 52 -19.76 -13.41 6.04
C ARG A 52 -20.27 -12.06 6.46
N PHE A 53 -20.23 -11.14 5.53
CA PHE A 53 -20.91 -9.87 5.64
C PHE A 53 -22.40 -10.03 5.35
N TYR A 54 -23.25 -9.40 6.16
CA TYR A 54 -24.68 -9.29 5.95
C TYR A 54 -25.12 -7.83 6.10
N LYS A 55 -26.05 -7.39 5.27
CA LYS A 55 -26.50 -5.98 5.22
C LYS A 55 -27.03 -5.44 6.52
N ASN A 56 -27.66 -6.29 7.37
CA ASN A 56 -28.12 -5.89 8.69
C ASN A 56 -27.00 -5.43 9.65
N GLN A 57 -25.75 -5.72 9.35
CA GLN A 57 -24.60 -5.20 10.10
C GLN A 57 -24.38 -3.69 9.89
N LEU A 58 -25.07 -3.09 8.92
CA LEU A 58 -24.92 -1.67 8.55
C LEU A 58 -25.91 -0.75 9.30
N ASP A 59 -26.96 -1.28 9.92
CA ASP A 59 -28.12 -0.52 10.41
C ASP A 59 -27.75 0.62 11.38
N SER A 60 -26.69 0.45 12.16
CA SER A 60 -26.20 1.45 13.12
C SER A 60 -25.13 2.41 12.58
N LEU A 61 -24.71 2.25 11.34
CA LEU A 61 -23.66 3.05 10.75
C LEU A 61 -24.18 4.41 10.24
N PRO A 62 -23.29 5.42 10.13
CA PRO A 62 -23.63 6.68 9.46
C PRO A 62 -24.13 6.46 8.03
N GLU A 63 -25.07 7.26 7.58
CA GLU A 63 -25.70 7.14 6.25
C GLU A 63 -24.66 7.01 5.09
N PRO A 64 -23.63 7.86 4.96
CA PRO A 64 -22.65 7.71 3.88
C PRO A 64 -21.91 6.37 3.93
N VAL A 65 -21.70 5.81 5.13
CA VAL A 65 -21.03 4.52 5.31
C VAL A 65 -21.95 3.36 4.92
N GLN A 66 -23.24 3.44 5.27
CA GLN A 66 -24.23 2.46 4.79
C GLN A 66 -24.31 2.48 3.27
N ARG A 67 -24.36 3.67 2.66
CA ARG A 67 -24.39 3.87 1.20
C ARG A 67 -23.17 3.24 0.54
N TYR A 68 -21.98 3.47 1.09
CA TYR A 68 -20.73 2.85 0.62
C TYR A 68 -20.79 1.33 0.64
N PHE A 69 -21.05 0.71 1.78
CA PHE A 69 -21.06 -0.76 1.86
C PHE A 69 -22.18 -1.42 1.04
N ASN A 70 -23.35 -0.80 0.97
CA ASN A 70 -24.44 -1.29 0.12
C ASN A 70 -24.09 -1.26 -1.36
N HIS A 71 -23.25 -0.29 -1.79
CA HIS A 71 -22.77 -0.20 -3.17
C HIS A 71 -21.70 -1.25 -3.47
N ILE A 72 -20.74 -1.48 -2.58
CA ILE A 72 -19.52 -2.22 -2.91
C ILE A 72 -19.52 -3.69 -2.51
N LEU A 73 -20.34 -4.10 -1.52
CA LEU A 73 -20.41 -5.47 -1.02
C LEU A 73 -21.75 -6.12 -1.32
N LYS A 74 -21.72 -7.41 -1.62
CA LYS A 74 -22.91 -8.26 -1.78
C LYS A 74 -23.25 -8.93 -0.45
N ASP A 75 -24.53 -9.12 -0.18
CA ASP A 75 -24.95 -9.89 0.98
C ASP A 75 -24.39 -11.31 0.95
N GLY A 76 -23.91 -11.82 2.07
CA GLY A 76 -23.16 -13.08 2.14
C GLY A 76 -21.71 -13.02 1.66
N GLN A 77 -21.17 -11.82 1.38
CA GLN A 77 -19.78 -11.64 0.95
C GLN A 77 -18.79 -12.23 1.98
N PRO A 78 -17.85 -13.11 1.59
CA PRO A 78 -16.80 -13.57 2.48
C PRO A 78 -15.91 -12.41 2.95
N PHE A 79 -15.48 -12.46 4.22
CA PHE A 79 -14.47 -11.52 4.70
C PHE A 79 -13.15 -11.75 3.96
N ILE A 80 -12.47 -10.66 3.65
CA ILE A 80 -11.17 -10.68 3.01
C ILE A 80 -10.11 -10.78 4.10
N SER A 81 -9.39 -11.90 4.14
CA SER A 81 -8.30 -12.16 5.08
C SER A 81 -6.96 -11.74 4.53
N TYR A 82 -6.80 -11.93 3.23
CA TYR A 82 -5.58 -11.71 2.49
C TYR A 82 -5.90 -11.01 1.16
N ALA A 83 -5.10 -10.01 0.80
CA ALA A 83 -5.13 -9.40 -0.51
C ALA A 83 -3.75 -9.46 -1.14
N ARG A 84 -3.68 -9.76 -2.45
CA ARG A 84 -2.49 -9.59 -3.27
C ARG A 84 -2.84 -8.73 -4.46
N ILE A 85 -1.98 -7.74 -4.74
CA ILE A 85 -2.30 -6.62 -5.59
C ILE A 85 -1.12 -6.32 -6.49
N LYS A 86 -1.37 -6.09 -7.79
CA LYS A 86 -0.41 -5.47 -8.69
C LYS A 86 -0.96 -4.13 -9.17
N HIS A 87 -0.07 -3.20 -9.34
CA HIS A 87 -0.39 -1.89 -9.89
C HIS A 87 0.76 -1.34 -10.71
N GLU A 88 0.45 -0.38 -11.54
CA GLU A 88 1.42 0.47 -12.23
C GLU A 88 1.05 1.93 -12.06
N GLY A 89 1.98 2.81 -12.35
CA GLY A 89 1.71 4.23 -12.25
C GLY A 89 2.96 5.07 -12.22
N GLN A 90 2.87 6.20 -11.54
CA GLN A 90 3.93 7.18 -11.45
C GLN A 90 4.15 7.63 -10.01
N PHE A 91 5.39 7.94 -9.71
CA PHE A 91 5.81 8.38 -8.38
C PHE A 91 6.80 9.54 -8.48
N LYS A 92 6.74 10.47 -7.51
CA LYS A 92 7.72 11.53 -7.30
C LYS A 92 8.37 11.36 -5.93
N ALA A 93 9.70 11.33 -5.89
CA ALA A 93 10.42 11.28 -4.62
C ALA A 93 10.48 12.64 -3.91
N ASP A 94 10.28 13.75 -4.62
CA ASP A 94 10.42 15.12 -4.14
C ASP A 94 9.60 16.06 -5.03
N LEU A 95 9.15 17.20 -4.47
CA LEU A 95 8.45 18.29 -5.18
C LEU A 95 9.18 18.77 -6.44
N LYS A 96 10.51 18.82 -6.38
CA LYS A 96 11.37 19.34 -7.46
C LYS A 96 11.72 18.31 -8.52
N LYS A 97 11.38 17.02 -8.29
CA LYS A 97 11.70 15.93 -9.21
C LYS A 97 10.52 15.61 -10.13
N GLY A 98 10.84 15.11 -11.31
CA GLY A 98 9.85 14.64 -12.29
C GLY A 98 9.18 13.34 -11.85
N TRP A 99 8.11 12.99 -12.54
CA TRP A 99 7.44 11.71 -12.38
C TRP A 99 8.32 10.55 -12.90
N MET A 100 8.36 9.48 -12.14
CA MET A 100 9.01 8.23 -12.53
C MET A 100 7.97 7.13 -12.65
N ASN A 101 8.03 6.33 -13.71
CA ASN A 101 7.18 5.15 -13.85
C ASN A 101 7.57 4.10 -12.80
N ILE A 102 6.57 3.49 -12.19
CA ILE A 102 6.73 2.47 -11.16
C ILE A 102 5.74 1.34 -11.38
N LYS A 103 6.17 0.11 -11.13
CA LYS A 103 5.32 -1.07 -11.02
C LYS A 103 5.37 -1.60 -9.61
N GLY A 104 4.22 -1.88 -9.04
CA GLY A 104 4.10 -2.33 -7.67
C GLY A 104 3.48 -3.72 -7.56
N GLU A 105 3.93 -4.42 -6.53
CA GLU A 105 3.40 -5.71 -6.08
C GLU A 105 3.22 -5.63 -4.57
N GLN A 106 2.03 -5.95 -4.08
CA GLN A 106 1.68 -5.80 -2.66
C GLN A 106 0.92 -7.01 -2.15
N TYR A 107 1.14 -7.28 -0.88
CA TYR A 107 0.43 -8.30 -0.10
C TYR A 107 -0.03 -7.67 1.20
N ALA A 108 -1.28 -7.94 1.60
CA ALA A 108 -1.87 -7.42 2.82
C ALA A 108 -2.62 -8.49 3.59
N THR A 109 -2.68 -8.32 4.91
CA THR A 109 -3.48 -9.13 5.84
C THR A 109 -4.40 -8.23 6.66
N THR A 110 -5.61 -8.74 7.01
CA THR A 110 -6.64 -7.96 7.69
C THR A 110 -6.80 -8.33 9.17
N LYS A 111 -6.90 -9.61 9.51
CA LYS A 111 -7.11 -10.06 10.90
C LYS A 111 -6.01 -9.58 11.84
N LYS A 112 -4.76 -9.70 11.43
CA LYS A 112 -3.62 -9.00 12.00
C LYS A 112 -3.18 -7.96 10.99
N PRO A 113 -3.19 -6.66 11.34
CA PRO A 113 -2.74 -5.60 10.45
C PRO A 113 -1.33 -5.87 9.92
N GLY A 114 -1.18 -5.82 8.61
CA GLY A 114 0.12 -6.00 7.99
C GLY A 114 0.08 -5.91 6.48
N PHE A 115 1.15 -5.42 5.92
CA PHE A 115 1.37 -5.43 4.48
C PHE A 115 2.86 -5.45 4.15
N ILE A 116 3.16 -5.83 2.93
CA ILE A 116 4.44 -5.61 2.28
C ILE A 116 4.21 -5.22 0.83
N TRP A 117 4.83 -4.14 0.42
CA TRP A 117 4.82 -3.60 -0.92
C TRP A 117 6.23 -3.55 -1.49
N LYS A 118 6.34 -3.85 -2.78
CA LYS A 118 7.57 -3.71 -3.58
C LYS A 118 7.27 -2.86 -4.80
N GLY A 119 7.85 -1.67 -4.88
CA GLY A 119 7.79 -0.80 -6.04
C GLY A 119 9.09 -0.83 -6.82
N THR A 120 9.00 -1.06 -8.12
CA THR A 120 10.15 -1.19 -9.02
C THR A 120 10.13 -0.09 -10.07
N THR A 121 11.22 0.66 -10.16
CA THR A 121 11.53 1.61 -11.23
C THR A 121 12.71 1.10 -12.05
N THR A 122 13.18 1.87 -13.01
CA THR A 122 14.38 1.51 -13.80
C THR A 122 15.63 1.37 -12.93
N MET A 123 15.78 2.23 -11.90
CA MET A 123 17.01 2.31 -11.10
C MET A 123 16.81 1.85 -9.66
N PHE A 124 15.62 2.00 -9.10
CA PHE A 124 15.36 1.78 -7.69
C PHE A 124 14.32 0.68 -7.49
N VAL A 125 14.50 -0.07 -6.41
CA VAL A 125 13.47 -0.93 -5.84
C VAL A 125 13.21 -0.45 -4.42
N ALA A 126 11.98 -0.02 -4.17
CA ALA A 126 11.50 0.30 -2.83
C ALA A 126 10.73 -0.89 -2.26
N ARG A 127 10.90 -1.17 -0.98
CA ARG A 127 10.08 -2.08 -0.20
C ARG A 127 9.58 -1.34 1.01
N ASP A 128 8.26 -1.30 1.14
CA ASP A 128 7.58 -0.62 2.22
C ASP A 128 6.68 -1.62 2.93
N MET A 129 6.71 -1.67 4.25
CA MET A 129 6.06 -2.75 4.97
C MET A 129 5.66 -2.38 6.40
N TYR A 130 4.60 -3.03 6.85
CA TYR A 130 4.23 -3.14 8.25
C TYR A 130 4.09 -4.61 8.61
N ILE A 131 5.08 -5.15 9.30
CA ILE A 131 5.15 -6.57 9.68
C ILE A 131 5.52 -6.65 11.17
N SER A 132 4.86 -7.52 11.92
CA SER A 132 5.11 -7.71 13.37
C SER A 132 4.98 -6.42 14.18
N ASN A 133 4.07 -5.53 13.79
CA ASN A 133 3.81 -4.21 14.37
C ASN A 133 4.94 -3.19 14.16
N HIS A 134 5.81 -3.42 13.21
CA HIS A 134 6.92 -2.52 12.88
C HIS A 134 6.86 -2.06 11.42
N GLY A 135 6.96 -0.73 11.25
CA GLY A 135 7.08 -0.09 9.97
C GLY A 135 8.52 -0.07 9.46
N ARG A 136 8.72 -0.29 8.16
CA ARG A 136 10.04 -0.20 7.55
C ARG A 136 9.96 0.16 6.08
N LEU A 137 10.74 1.17 5.67
CA LEU A 137 10.99 1.53 4.28
C LEU A 137 12.43 1.23 3.90
N ILE A 138 12.64 0.45 2.83
CA ILE A 138 13.96 0.17 2.27
C ILE A 138 13.96 0.60 0.81
N VAL A 139 14.91 1.44 0.41
CA VAL A 139 15.14 1.78 -1.01
C VAL A 139 16.50 1.28 -1.43
N SER A 140 16.52 0.43 -2.46
CA SER A 140 17.74 -0.19 -2.99
C SER A 140 18.03 0.34 -4.40
N LEU A 141 19.26 0.79 -4.63
CA LEU A 141 19.76 1.13 -5.96
C LEU A 141 20.14 -0.16 -6.69
N PHE A 142 19.58 -0.37 -7.88
CA PHE A 142 19.80 -1.54 -8.75
C PHE A 142 19.61 -2.91 -8.05
N SER A 143 18.83 -2.96 -6.98
CA SER A 143 18.64 -4.17 -6.14
C SER A 143 19.88 -4.63 -5.38
N VAL A 144 20.94 -3.86 -5.35
CA VAL A 144 22.27 -4.25 -4.78
C VAL A 144 22.55 -3.48 -3.49
N TYR A 145 22.43 -2.15 -3.51
CA TYR A 145 22.84 -1.30 -2.41
C TYR A 145 21.64 -0.53 -1.82
N ASN A 146 21.43 -0.66 -0.50
CA ASN A 146 20.37 0.09 0.18
C ASN A 146 20.83 1.52 0.42
N ILE A 147 20.12 2.48 -0.18
CA ILE A 147 20.32 3.92 0.02
C ILE A 147 19.43 4.49 1.12
N VAL A 148 18.32 3.80 1.44
CA VAL A 148 17.44 4.09 2.58
C VAL A 148 17.14 2.79 3.29
N ASP A 149 17.16 2.82 4.63
CA ASP A 149 16.66 1.77 5.52
C ASP A 149 16.08 2.45 6.77
N ALA A 150 14.83 2.90 6.67
CA ALA A 150 14.12 3.63 7.71
C ALA A 150 13.29 2.66 8.54
N LYS A 151 13.57 2.57 9.86
CA LYS A 151 12.90 1.69 10.83
C LYS A 151 13.18 2.12 12.26
N GLY A 152 12.49 1.49 13.21
CA GLY A 152 12.81 1.58 14.65
C GLY A 152 12.40 2.89 15.30
N LYS A 153 11.54 3.70 14.69
CA LYS A 153 10.93 4.88 15.28
C LYS A 153 9.41 4.73 15.22
N GLU A 154 8.72 5.10 16.28
CA GLU A 154 7.27 5.03 16.41
C GLU A 154 6.53 5.68 15.23
N LYS A 155 7.03 6.81 14.73
CA LYS A 155 6.44 7.48 13.56
C LYS A 155 6.47 6.68 12.26
N TYR A 156 7.44 5.78 12.08
CA TYR A 156 7.43 4.84 10.95
C TYR A 156 6.36 3.78 11.15
N ASP A 157 6.21 3.27 12.39
CA ASP A 157 5.18 2.30 12.72
C ASP A 157 3.78 2.92 12.51
N ILE A 158 3.56 4.16 12.99
CA ILE A 158 2.34 4.93 12.78
C ILE A 158 2.10 5.21 11.28
N GLY A 159 3.13 5.63 10.56
CA GLY A 159 3.04 5.93 9.11
C GLY A 159 2.62 4.72 8.30
N GLU A 160 3.17 3.55 8.58
CA GLU A 160 2.88 2.34 7.82
C GLU A 160 1.54 1.70 8.21
N ILE A 161 1.13 1.73 9.48
CA ILE A 161 -0.20 1.25 9.83
C ILE A 161 -1.31 2.19 9.31
N LEU A 162 -1.07 3.51 9.24
CA LEU A 162 -1.97 4.44 8.54
C LEU A 162 -2.09 4.12 7.05
N ARG A 163 -0.98 3.79 6.41
CA ARG A 163 -0.98 3.36 5.01
C ARG A 163 -1.80 2.08 4.84
N TRP A 164 -1.57 1.06 5.66
CA TRP A 164 -2.35 -0.18 5.63
C TRP A 164 -3.86 0.08 5.81
N LEU A 165 -4.22 0.97 6.75
CA LEU A 165 -5.61 1.33 6.99
C LEU A 165 -6.22 2.07 5.78
N GLY A 166 -5.51 3.06 5.20
CA GLY A 166 -5.98 3.78 4.03
C GLY A 166 -6.15 2.88 2.79
N GLU A 167 -5.22 1.95 2.59
CA GLU A 167 -5.27 0.98 1.49
C GLU A 167 -6.33 -0.12 1.69
N SER A 168 -6.99 -0.18 2.87
CA SER A 168 -8.11 -1.10 3.12
C SER A 168 -9.33 -0.85 2.22
N ILE A 169 -9.41 0.28 1.54
CA ILE A 169 -10.37 0.54 0.47
C ILE A 169 -10.27 -0.51 -0.66
N LEU A 170 -9.12 -1.17 -0.84
CA LEU A 170 -8.90 -2.25 -1.80
C LEU A 170 -9.35 -3.63 -1.28
N TYR A 171 -9.56 -3.78 0.03
CA TYR A 171 -10.07 -5.00 0.68
C TYR A 171 -11.12 -4.62 1.74
N PRO A 172 -12.27 -4.09 1.28
CA PRO A 172 -13.15 -3.23 2.07
C PRO A 172 -13.91 -3.92 3.21
N THR A 173 -13.95 -5.25 3.28
CA THR A 173 -14.47 -5.92 4.49
C THR A 173 -13.64 -5.59 5.73
N ASN A 174 -12.42 -5.07 5.56
CA ASN A 174 -11.59 -4.57 6.66
C ASN A 174 -12.10 -3.25 7.26
N PHE A 175 -12.97 -2.53 6.55
CA PHE A 175 -13.62 -1.32 7.04
C PHE A 175 -14.94 -1.58 7.80
N LEU A 176 -15.43 -2.83 7.83
CA LEU A 176 -16.61 -3.17 8.59
C LEU A 176 -16.38 -2.92 10.09
N PRO A 177 -17.41 -2.45 10.81
CA PRO A 177 -17.31 -2.13 12.22
C PRO A 177 -16.95 -3.36 13.07
N GLY A 178 -16.25 -3.13 14.17
CA GLY A 178 -15.84 -4.16 15.10
C GLY A 178 -15.18 -3.57 16.33
N GLU A 179 -14.56 -4.42 17.14
CA GLU A 179 -13.91 -4.00 18.40
C GLU A 179 -12.85 -2.91 18.20
N ARG A 180 -12.15 -2.95 17.06
CA ARG A 180 -11.04 -2.03 16.76
C ARG A 180 -11.40 -0.89 15.86
N LEU A 181 -12.51 -1.00 15.11
CA LEU A 181 -12.89 -0.07 14.06
C LEU A 181 -14.30 0.44 14.26
N GLN A 182 -14.45 1.76 14.29
CA GLN A 182 -15.72 2.43 14.51
C GLN A 182 -15.90 3.59 13.52
N TRP A 183 -17.15 3.91 13.22
CA TRP A 183 -17.55 4.99 12.35
C TRP A 183 -18.37 6.03 13.07
N PHE A 184 -18.09 7.30 12.84
CA PHE A 184 -18.81 8.43 13.42
C PHE A 184 -19.27 9.37 12.31
N PRO A 185 -20.53 9.87 12.36
CA PRO A 185 -21.05 10.78 11.36
C PRO A 185 -20.38 12.16 11.46
N ILE A 186 -20.16 12.81 10.29
CA ILE A 186 -19.83 14.23 10.22
C ILE A 186 -20.99 14.96 9.53
N ASP A 187 -21.34 14.53 8.32
CA ASP A 187 -22.45 15.07 7.52
C ASP A 187 -23.02 13.99 6.57
N SER A 188 -23.89 14.37 5.64
CA SER A 188 -24.56 13.45 4.69
C SER A 188 -23.59 12.70 3.75
N ASN A 189 -22.37 13.20 3.56
CA ASN A 189 -21.38 12.64 2.64
C ASN A 189 -20.06 12.28 3.30
N THR A 190 -19.91 12.58 4.60
CA THR A 190 -18.62 12.46 5.28
C THR A 190 -18.79 11.75 6.62
N ALA A 191 -17.85 10.83 6.91
CA ALA A 191 -17.77 10.16 8.19
C ALA A 191 -16.32 10.05 8.67
N THR A 192 -16.12 9.94 9.98
CA THR A 192 -14.82 9.61 10.58
C THR A 192 -14.74 8.12 10.80
N LEU A 193 -13.70 7.50 10.27
CA LEU A 193 -13.24 6.15 10.61
C LEU A 193 -12.21 6.26 11.72
N THR A 194 -12.41 5.55 12.83
CA THR A 194 -11.39 5.39 13.88
C THR A 194 -10.94 3.95 13.96
N PHE A 195 -9.64 3.75 14.21
CA PHE A 195 -9.04 2.44 14.35
C PHE A 195 -8.10 2.41 15.55
N ASN A 196 -8.41 1.54 16.51
CA ASN A 196 -7.63 1.38 17.74
C ASN A 196 -6.84 0.06 17.67
N TYR A 197 -5.53 0.16 17.74
CA TYR A 197 -4.65 -1.00 17.65
C TYR A 197 -3.32 -0.76 18.37
N ASN A 198 -2.89 -1.67 19.23
CA ASN A 198 -1.62 -1.62 19.98
C ASN A 198 -1.38 -0.27 20.70
N GLY A 199 -2.40 0.27 21.36
CA GLY A 199 -2.31 1.55 22.04
C GLY A 199 -2.34 2.80 21.13
N LEU A 200 -2.38 2.61 19.82
CA LEU A 200 -2.54 3.68 18.85
C LEU A 200 -4.03 3.91 18.56
N SER A 201 -4.42 5.18 18.44
CA SER A 201 -5.73 5.60 17.95
C SER A 201 -5.53 6.38 16.66
N LEU A 202 -5.94 5.78 15.56
CA LEU A 202 -5.79 6.31 14.20
C LEU A 202 -7.15 6.70 13.65
N PHE A 203 -7.20 7.69 12.78
CA PHE A 203 -8.44 8.11 12.17
C PHE A 203 -8.25 8.54 10.71
N PHE A 204 -9.34 8.39 9.95
CA PHE A 204 -9.50 9.01 8.63
C PHE A 204 -10.84 9.76 8.58
N LYS A 205 -10.83 10.94 8.01
CA LYS A 205 -12.03 11.57 7.47
C LYS A 205 -12.25 11.03 6.08
N ILE A 206 -13.41 10.47 5.82
CA ILE A 206 -13.74 9.77 4.57
C ILE A 206 -14.93 10.43 3.92
N THR A 207 -14.80 10.80 2.66
CA THR A 207 -15.85 11.39 1.83
C THR A 207 -16.39 10.35 0.86
N VAL A 208 -17.73 10.19 0.86
CA VAL A 208 -18.48 9.26 0.02
C VAL A 208 -19.41 10.05 -0.89
N ASN A 209 -19.40 9.75 -2.19
CA ASN A 209 -20.31 10.40 -3.13
C ASN A 209 -21.74 9.82 -3.06
N GLU A 210 -22.66 10.38 -3.84
CA GLU A 210 -24.07 10.01 -3.84
C GLU A 210 -24.34 8.57 -4.28
N ILE A 211 -23.46 7.98 -5.11
CA ILE A 211 -23.60 6.59 -5.58
C ILE A 211 -22.94 5.57 -4.64
N GLY A 212 -22.27 6.03 -3.56
CA GLY A 212 -21.66 5.14 -2.57
C GLY A 212 -20.19 4.83 -2.80
N GLU A 213 -19.47 5.66 -3.55
CA GLU A 213 -18.02 5.50 -3.73
C GLU A 213 -17.25 6.44 -2.80
N ILE A 214 -16.24 5.94 -2.11
CA ILE A 214 -15.27 6.79 -1.42
C ILE A 214 -14.44 7.53 -2.46
N THR A 215 -14.46 8.86 -2.39
CA THR A 215 -13.72 9.73 -3.31
C THR A 215 -12.44 10.29 -2.69
N GLU A 216 -12.45 10.50 -1.38
CA GLU A 216 -11.31 11.05 -0.66
C GLU A 216 -11.24 10.48 0.77
N MET A 217 -10.02 10.20 1.21
CA MET A 217 -9.70 9.81 2.58
C MET A 217 -8.53 10.67 3.05
N GLU A 218 -8.68 11.37 4.18
CA GLU A 218 -7.64 12.25 4.72
C GLU A 218 -7.33 11.96 6.18
N THR A 219 -6.06 12.06 6.53
CA THR A 219 -5.57 11.89 7.89
C THR A 219 -4.33 12.76 8.14
N LYS A 220 -3.92 12.87 9.39
CA LYS A 220 -2.62 13.45 9.75
C LYS A 220 -1.54 12.36 9.75
N ARG A 221 -0.45 12.59 9.02
CA ARG A 221 0.69 11.68 8.91
C ARG A 221 2.00 12.45 8.91
N TYR A 222 3.04 11.89 9.51
CA TYR A 222 4.39 12.47 9.44
C TYR A 222 4.93 12.36 8.01
N LYS A 223 5.21 13.54 7.42
CA LYS A 223 5.84 13.64 6.10
C LYS A 223 7.37 13.59 6.23
N GLU A 224 7.89 14.25 7.24
CA GLU A 224 9.29 14.31 7.62
C GLU A 224 9.41 14.10 9.14
N GLU A 225 10.63 14.21 9.68
CA GLU A 225 10.89 13.77 11.06
C GLU A 225 9.95 14.33 12.11
N ASP A 226 9.57 15.60 12.03
CA ASP A 226 8.71 16.26 13.01
C ASP A 226 7.56 17.06 12.35
N ASN A 227 7.31 16.82 11.05
CA ASN A 227 6.32 17.57 10.29
C ASN A 227 5.07 16.72 10.05
N LEU A 228 4.00 17.01 10.82
CA LEU A 228 2.70 16.34 10.73
C LEU A 228 1.81 17.08 9.72
N GLU A 229 1.66 16.51 8.53
CA GLU A 229 0.89 17.10 7.44
C GLU A 229 -0.40 16.32 7.16
N THR A 230 -1.32 16.94 6.43
CA THR A 230 -2.52 16.24 5.95
C THR A 230 -2.15 15.36 4.77
N TRP A 231 -2.30 14.04 4.94
CA TRP A 231 -2.10 13.04 3.91
C TRP A 231 -3.45 12.63 3.33
N VAL A 232 -3.55 12.60 2.00
CA VAL A 232 -4.80 12.42 1.29
C VAL A 232 -4.65 11.29 0.27
N ILE A 233 -5.65 10.42 0.22
CA ILE A 233 -5.84 9.40 -0.81
C ILE A 233 -7.10 9.79 -1.58
N LYS A 234 -6.97 10.12 -2.86
CA LYS A 234 -8.11 10.26 -3.78
C LYS A 234 -8.29 8.95 -4.52
N ALA A 235 -9.52 8.48 -4.59
CA ALA A 235 -9.89 7.21 -5.21
C ALA A 235 -10.92 7.43 -6.31
N ALA A 236 -10.79 6.71 -7.42
CA ALA A 236 -11.67 6.84 -8.59
C ALA A 236 -11.68 5.55 -9.42
N ASN A 237 -12.49 5.55 -10.49
CA ASN A 237 -12.61 4.46 -11.46
C ASN A 237 -12.97 3.13 -10.79
N TYR A 238 -14.07 3.12 -10.07
CA TYR A 238 -14.57 1.92 -9.41
C TYR A 238 -14.95 0.84 -10.43
N ARG A 239 -14.57 -0.38 -10.15
CA ARG A 239 -14.86 -1.57 -10.97
C ARG A 239 -15.13 -2.77 -10.09
N GLU A 240 -15.98 -3.68 -10.54
CA GLU A 240 -16.14 -4.98 -9.91
C GLU A 240 -14.96 -5.89 -10.27
N LEU A 241 -14.17 -6.28 -9.28
CA LEU A 241 -13.05 -7.21 -9.40
C LEU A 241 -13.19 -8.27 -8.30
N ASN A 242 -13.20 -9.54 -8.69
CA ASN A 242 -13.36 -10.68 -7.75
C ASN A 242 -14.57 -10.53 -6.81
N ASN A 243 -15.72 -10.12 -7.37
CA ASN A 243 -17.00 -9.91 -6.69
C ASN A 243 -17.01 -8.77 -5.64
N VAL A 244 -16.08 -7.85 -5.70
CA VAL A 244 -16.02 -6.65 -4.88
C VAL A 244 -15.87 -5.43 -5.77
N ILE A 245 -16.64 -4.39 -5.55
CA ILE A 245 -16.49 -3.12 -6.26
C ILE A 245 -15.44 -2.30 -5.53
N ILE A 246 -14.34 -1.99 -6.21
CA ILE A 246 -13.20 -1.24 -5.65
C ILE A 246 -12.72 -0.15 -6.61
N PRO A 247 -12.11 0.94 -6.10
CA PRO A 247 -11.44 1.90 -6.95
C PRO A 247 -10.22 1.27 -7.62
N THR A 248 -9.96 1.65 -8.86
CA THR A 248 -8.80 1.17 -9.60
C THR A 248 -7.80 2.27 -9.94
N ALA A 249 -8.12 3.53 -9.65
CA ALA A 249 -7.23 4.68 -9.83
C ALA A 249 -7.06 5.46 -8.53
N PHE A 250 -5.84 5.82 -8.22
CA PHE A 250 -5.47 6.53 -7.00
C PHE A 250 -4.56 7.72 -7.31
N ASP A 251 -4.81 8.82 -6.58
CA ASP A 251 -3.88 9.95 -6.49
C ASP A 251 -3.59 10.21 -5.01
N VAL A 252 -2.35 9.97 -4.59
CA VAL A 252 -1.93 10.13 -3.20
C VAL A 252 -1.10 11.41 -3.09
N LEU A 253 -1.50 12.25 -2.15
CA LEU A 253 -0.94 13.59 -2.04
C LEU A 253 -0.76 14.06 -0.59
N TRP A 254 0.04 15.06 -0.44
CA TRP A 254 0.14 15.89 0.76
C TRP A 254 -0.61 17.20 0.53
N ARG A 255 -1.52 17.55 1.42
CA ARG A 255 -2.18 18.86 1.45
C ARG A 255 -1.37 19.77 2.35
N LEU A 256 -0.61 20.65 1.71
CA LEU A 256 0.33 21.58 2.36
C LEU A 256 -0.21 23.00 2.30
N ASP A 257 0.34 23.92 3.09
CA ASP A 257 -0.04 25.36 3.08
C ASP A 257 0.09 26.00 1.69
N LYS A 258 1.02 25.51 0.87
CA LYS A 258 1.28 25.99 -0.51
C LYS A 258 0.44 25.27 -1.58
N GLY A 259 -0.51 24.43 -1.17
CA GLY A 259 -1.37 23.64 -2.05
C GLY A 259 -1.06 22.15 -2.04
N ASP A 260 -1.86 21.41 -2.80
CA ASP A 260 -1.78 19.94 -2.88
C ASP A 260 -0.53 19.50 -3.64
N PHE A 261 0.24 18.61 -3.03
CA PHE A 261 1.39 17.94 -3.64
C PHE A 261 1.11 16.47 -3.90
N SER A 262 0.69 16.14 -5.14
CA SER A 262 0.55 14.76 -5.58
C SER A 262 1.93 14.15 -5.82
N TYR A 263 2.18 12.99 -5.18
CA TYR A 263 3.47 12.30 -5.28
C TYR A 263 3.35 10.86 -5.78
N ALA A 264 2.15 10.26 -5.75
CA ALA A 264 1.94 8.90 -6.24
C ALA A 264 0.59 8.78 -6.96
N LYS A 265 0.61 8.29 -8.20
CA LYS A 265 -0.57 8.00 -9.01
C LYS A 265 -0.50 6.55 -9.43
N PHE A 266 -1.47 5.73 -8.99
CA PHE A 266 -1.45 4.30 -9.22
C PHE A 266 -2.74 3.83 -9.88
N ASN A 267 -2.60 2.85 -10.77
CA ASN A 267 -3.71 2.11 -11.35
C ASN A 267 -3.57 0.63 -10.98
N ILE A 268 -4.60 0.06 -10.37
CA ILE A 268 -4.65 -1.36 -10.04
C ILE A 268 -4.81 -2.15 -11.33
N THR A 269 -3.89 -3.09 -11.56
CA THR A 269 -3.89 -3.97 -12.74
C THR A 269 -4.37 -5.37 -12.43
N GLU A 270 -4.14 -5.83 -11.20
CA GLU A 270 -4.56 -7.15 -10.74
C GLU A 270 -4.80 -7.13 -9.24
N ILE A 271 -5.87 -7.77 -8.76
CA ILE A 271 -6.12 -8.00 -7.35
C ILE A 271 -6.73 -9.38 -7.16
N GLU A 272 -6.33 -10.08 -6.10
CA GLU A 272 -6.92 -11.35 -5.70
C GLU A 272 -7.06 -11.41 -4.18
N TYR A 273 -8.12 -12.09 -3.72
CA TYR A 273 -8.45 -12.20 -2.32
C TYR A 273 -8.33 -13.63 -1.80
N ASN A 274 -8.02 -13.74 -0.51
CA ASN A 274 -7.99 -15.01 0.23
C ASN A 274 -7.04 -16.07 -0.35
N LYS A 275 -5.99 -15.63 -1.04
CA LYS A 275 -4.91 -16.46 -1.58
C LYS A 275 -3.58 -16.07 -0.91
N PRO A 276 -3.19 -16.73 0.22
CA PRO A 276 -1.95 -16.43 0.93
C PRO A 276 -0.71 -16.99 0.21
N GLN A 277 -0.53 -16.61 -1.05
CA GLN A 277 0.54 -17.04 -1.94
C GLN A 277 1.17 -15.86 -2.65
N ILE A 278 2.43 -15.97 -3.02
CA ILE A 278 3.10 -15.02 -3.92
C ILE A 278 2.49 -15.17 -5.32
N PHE A 279 2.47 -14.08 -6.09
CA PHE A 279 2.04 -14.08 -7.49
C PHE A 279 2.89 -15.00 -8.36
#